data_4a7989e820ae31c4e5e5a58fa502dc52
#
_entry.id   4a7989e820ae31c4e5e5a58fa502dc52
#
_cell.length_a   1.000
_cell.length_b   1.000
_cell.length_c   1.000
_cell.angle_alpha   90.00
_cell.angle_beta   90.00
_cell.angle_gamma   90.00
#
_symmetry.space_group_name_H-M   'P 1'
#
loop_
_entity.id
_entity.type
_entity.pdbx_description
1 polymer ?
#
loop_
_entity_poly.entity_id
_entity_poly.type
_entity_poly.pdbx_seq_one_letter_code
_entity_poly.pdbx_strand_id
1 'polypeptide(L)'
;MFQVSALPAARFSHLYGLSDDALNDIGVVVMTADSKPGFPCRVSLRDAEPGSRMLLLNYEHQDAATPYRSRHAIFVTDGAVDAAPAPGEVPEQIRVRLLSVRAFTPEGMIVDADVVDGARAGEAFERMLADDRVGYLHAHFAKFGCYAARIDRAS
;
A
#
# COMPACT_ATOMS: atom_id res chain seq x y z
N MET A 1 -10.60 -8.98 -14.66
CA MET A 1 -10.25 -9.31 -13.26
C MET A 1 -8.98 -8.54 -12.86
N PHE A 2 -8.88 -8.16 -11.62
CA PHE A 2 -7.75 -7.40 -11.08
C PHE A 2 -6.90 -8.23 -10.13
N GLN A 3 -5.67 -7.76 -9.86
CA GLN A 3 -4.75 -8.34 -8.90
C GLN A 3 -4.20 -7.24 -7.99
N VAL A 4 -4.43 -7.37 -6.69
CA VAL A 4 -3.81 -6.50 -5.68
C VAL A 4 -2.43 -7.05 -5.33
N SER A 5 -1.42 -6.19 -5.28
CA SER A 5 -0.04 -6.56 -4.95
C SER A 5 0.47 -5.80 -3.74
N ALA A 6 1.05 -6.54 -2.80
CA ALA A 6 1.78 -6.00 -1.66
C ALA A 6 3.18 -5.52 -2.07
N LEU A 7 3.80 -4.72 -1.21
CA LEU A 7 5.23 -4.48 -1.32
C LEU A 7 5.99 -5.74 -0.89
N PRO A 8 7.08 -6.10 -1.58
CA PRO A 8 7.83 -7.31 -1.24
C PRO A 8 8.64 -7.13 0.06
N ALA A 9 8.63 -8.14 0.91
CA ALA A 9 9.42 -8.18 2.15
C ALA A 9 10.92 -7.93 1.89
N ALA A 10 11.43 -8.37 0.74
CA ALA A 10 12.83 -8.20 0.37
C ALA A 10 13.30 -6.75 0.36
N ARG A 11 12.39 -5.77 0.17
CA ARG A 11 12.72 -4.34 0.23
C ARG A 11 12.98 -3.85 1.65
N PHE A 12 12.51 -4.56 2.67
CA PHE A 12 12.53 -4.11 4.07
C PHE A 12 13.23 -5.08 5.01
N SER A 13 13.54 -6.31 4.56
CA SER A 13 14.10 -7.36 5.42
C SER A 13 15.44 -6.97 6.08
N HIS A 14 16.21 -6.08 5.45
CA HIS A 14 17.44 -5.54 6.03
C HIS A 14 17.21 -4.67 7.28
N LEU A 15 15.96 -4.22 7.50
CA LEU A 15 15.57 -3.44 8.67
C LEU A 15 15.07 -4.33 9.81
N TYR A 16 14.70 -5.57 9.52
CA TYR A 16 14.10 -6.46 10.50
C TYR A 16 15.09 -6.80 11.61
N GLY A 17 14.61 -6.76 12.85
CA GLY A 17 15.39 -7.10 14.02
C GLY A 17 16.44 -6.08 14.43
N LEU A 18 16.56 -4.95 13.74
CA LEU A 18 17.46 -3.87 14.14
C LEU A 18 16.96 -3.19 15.42
N SER A 19 17.89 -2.63 16.22
CA SER A 19 17.52 -1.85 17.40
C SER A 19 16.79 -0.57 17.02
N ASP A 20 16.05 -0.01 17.97
CA ASP A 20 15.38 1.27 17.80
C ASP A 20 16.36 2.38 17.43
N ASP A 21 17.53 2.41 18.08
CA ASP A 21 18.57 3.41 17.81
C ASP A 21 19.12 3.27 16.38
N ALA A 22 19.41 2.06 15.93
CA ALA A 22 19.91 1.81 14.59
C ALA A 22 18.87 2.23 13.52
N LEU A 23 17.59 1.97 13.76
CA LEU A 23 16.49 2.37 12.88
C LEU A 23 16.32 3.89 12.88
N ASN A 24 16.31 4.52 14.05
CA ASN A 24 16.21 5.98 14.15
C ASN A 24 17.33 6.70 13.41
N ASP A 25 18.55 6.17 13.44
CA ASP A 25 19.71 6.74 12.75
C ASP A 25 19.51 6.82 11.23
N ILE A 26 18.68 5.95 10.66
CA ILE A 26 18.36 5.94 9.23
C ILE A 26 16.96 6.45 8.92
N GLY A 27 16.31 7.13 9.87
CA GLY A 27 15.02 7.79 9.66
C GLY A 27 13.80 6.88 9.79
N VAL A 28 13.96 5.67 10.32
CA VAL A 28 12.84 4.75 10.59
C VAL A 28 12.40 4.93 12.04
N VAL A 29 11.10 5.19 12.24
CA VAL A 29 10.51 5.34 13.58
C VAL A 29 9.87 4.02 13.99
N VAL A 30 10.22 3.52 15.18
CA VAL A 30 9.59 2.32 15.74
C VAL A 30 8.38 2.72 16.55
N MET A 31 7.25 2.06 16.28
CA MET A 31 6.00 2.23 17.01
C MET A 31 5.44 0.88 17.42
N THR A 32 4.72 0.84 18.52
CA THR A 32 3.95 -0.34 18.92
C THR A 32 2.50 -0.13 18.53
N ALA A 33 1.92 -1.08 17.80
CA ALA A 33 0.49 -1.03 17.47
C ALA A 33 -0.33 -1.10 18.76
N ASP A 34 -1.26 -0.15 18.94
CA ASP A 34 -2.10 -0.04 20.13
C ASP A 34 -3.58 -0.28 19.84
N SER A 35 -3.94 -0.42 18.56
CA SER A 35 -5.32 -0.61 18.12
C SER A 35 -5.37 -1.40 16.80
N LYS A 36 -6.52 -2.03 16.55
CA LYS A 36 -6.80 -2.72 15.29
C LYS A 36 -8.25 -2.45 14.88
N PRO A 37 -8.50 -1.92 13.65
CA PRO A 37 -7.52 -1.47 12.67
C PRO A 37 -6.83 -0.17 13.13
N GLY A 38 -5.62 0.08 12.64
CA GLY A 38 -4.88 1.31 12.96
C GLY A 38 -3.46 1.35 12.41
N PHE A 39 -2.85 0.18 12.22
CA PHE A 39 -1.48 0.04 11.75
C PHE A 39 -1.41 -0.89 10.53
N PRO A 40 -1.75 -0.39 9.33
CA PRO A 40 -1.79 -1.23 8.13
C PRO A 40 -0.37 -1.53 7.62
N CYS A 41 0.01 -2.80 7.61
CA CYS A 41 1.28 -3.25 7.06
C CYS A 41 1.21 -3.39 5.54
N ARG A 42 2.18 -2.79 4.82
CA ARG A 42 2.21 -2.80 3.34
C ARG A 42 2.78 -4.08 2.74
N VAL A 43 3.41 -4.90 3.55
CA VAL A 43 4.00 -6.18 3.13
C VAL A 43 3.03 -7.34 3.36
N SER A 44 2.45 -7.45 4.54
CA SER A 44 1.48 -8.51 4.85
C SER A 44 0.07 -8.20 4.34
N LEU A 45 -0.23 -6.94 4.01
CA LEU A 45 -1.56 -6.42 3.68
C LEU A 45 -2.60 -6.68 4.80
N ARG A 46 -2.14 -6.71 6.04
CA ARG A 46 -2.96 -6.89 7.23
C ARG A 46 -2.80 -5.72 8.17
N ASP A 47 -3.88 -5.38 8.87
CA ASP A 47 -3.77 -4.53 10.05
C ASP A 47 -3.04 -5.30 11.15
N ALA A 48 -2.04 -4.65 11.74
CA ALA A 48 -1.24 -5.28 12.78
C ALA A 48 -2.06 -5.53 14.05
N GLU A 49 -1.79 -6.66 14.70
CA GLU A 49 -2.35 -6.94 16.03
C GLU A 49 -1.75 -5.99 17.08
N PRO A 50 -2.53 -5.57 18.08
CA PRO A 50 -2.00 -4.79 19.20
C PRO A 50 -0.78 -5.48 19.84
N GLY A 51 0.25 -4.69 20.13
CA GLY A 51 1.53 -5.19 20.64
C GLY A 51 2.57 -5.46 19.56
N SER A 52 2.20 -5.44 18.29
CA SER A 52 3.15 -5.63 17.19
C SER A 52 4.13 -4.47 17.08
N ARG A 53 5.39 -4.79 16.79
CA ARG A 53 6.43 -3.81 16.52
C ARG A 53 6.33 -3.35 15.07
N MET A 54 6.10 -2.05 14.88
CA MET A 54 5.87 -1.44 13.58
C MET A 54 7.03 -0.54 13.19
N LEU A 55 7.44 -0.63 11.94
CA LEU A 55 8.42 0.26 11.34
C LEU A 55 7.67 1.30 10.51
N LEU A 56 7.82 2.57 10.86
CA LEU A 56 7.29 3.70 10.11
C LEU A 56 8.42 4.33 9.32
N LEU A 57 8.33 4.31 8.00
CA LEU A 57 9.41 4.77 7.13
C LEU A 57 8.88 5.53 5.92
N ASN A 58 9.70 6.40 5.35
CA ASN A 58 9.39 7.09 4.11
C ASN A 58 9.66 6.15 2.93
N TYR A 59 8.68 6.03 2.03
CA TYR A 59 8.76 5.14 0.87
C TYR A 59 8.34 5.87 -0.41
N GLU A 60 9.16 5.76 -1.46
CA GLU A 60 8.83 6.26 -2.78
C GLU A 60 7.89 5.28 -3.48
N HIS A 61 6.59 5.50 -3.34
CA HIS A 61 5.56 4.62 -3.88
C HIS A 61 5.28 4.86 -5.37
N GLN A 62 5.58 6.07 -5.89
CA GLN A 62 5.51 6.39 -7.31
C GLN A 62 6.87 6.89 -7.75
N ASP A 63 7.62 6.02 -8.42
CA ASP A 63 9.00 6.27 -8.84
C ASP A 63 9.11 6.66 -10.33
N ALA A 64 7.98 6.77 -11.03
CA ALA A 64 7.97 7.21 -12.42
C ALA A 64 8.57 8.62 -12.57
N ALA A 65 9.31 8.84 -13.65
CA ALA A 65 9.92 10.13 -13.94
C ALA A 65 8.88 11.12 -14.52
N THR A 66 7.82 11.39 -13.74
CA THR A 66 6.73 12.29 -14.07
C THR A 66 6.49 13.26 -12.90
N PRO A 67 5.67 14.31 -13.09
CA PRO A 67 5.28 15.19 -11.99
C PRO A 67 4.57 14.48 -10.83
N TYR A 68 4.07 13.27 -11.02
CA TYR A 68 3.39 12.49 -9.98
C TYR A 68 4.33 11.69 -9.09
N ARG A 69 5.63 11.72 -9.35
CA ARG A 69 6.64 11.09 -8.48
C ARG A 69 6.44 11.51 -7.04
N SER A 70 6.31 10.54 -6.12
CA SER A 70 5.85 10.82 -4.77
C SER A 70 6.42 9.87 -3.74
N ARG A 71 6.60 10.40 -2.52
CA ARG A 71 7.01 9.67 -1.33
C ARG A 71 6.02 9.95 -0.20
N HIS A 72 5.84 8.98 0.67
CA HIS A 72 5.04 9.14 1.89
C HIS A 72 5.44 8.12 2.94
N ALA A 73 5.07 8.37 4.19
CA ALA A 73 5.26 7.41 5.27
C ALA A 73 4.37 6.18 5.09
N ILE A 74 4.93 5.00 5.33
CA ILE A 74 4.19 3.74 5.36
C ILE A 74 4.58 2.93 6.60
N PHE A 75 3.68 2.03 7.02
CA PHE A 75 3.98 1.03 8.03
C PHE A 75 4.37 -0.30 7.41
N VAL A 76 5.38 -0.94 8.02
CA VAL A 76 5.74 -2.33 7.78
C VAL A 76 5.89 -3.01 9.15
N THR A 77 5.21 -4.12 9.38
CA THR A 77 5.41 -4.90 10.60
C THR A 77 6.79 -5.53 10.58
N ASP A 78 7.54 -5.39 11.68
CA ASP A 78 8.86 -6.01 11.81
C ASP A 78 8.73 -7.53 11.61
N GLY A 79 9.50 -8.08 10.67
CA GLY A 79 9.44 -9.49 10.31
C GLY A 79 8.31 -9.90 9.36
N ALA A 80 7.55 -8.94 8.81
CA ALA A 80 6.45 -9.25 7.89
C ALA A 80 6.90 -10.06 6.68
N VAL A 81 6.06 -11.02 6.29
CA VAL A 81 6.26 -11.88 5.12
C VAL A 81 5.31 -11.49 3.99
N ASP A 82 5.67 -11.83 2.77
CA ASP A 82 4.92 -11.46 1.57
C ASP A 82 3.46 -11.93 1.63
N ALA A 83 2.55 -10.98 1.38
CA ALA A 83 1.16 -11.31 1.09
C ALA A 83 1.00 -11.76 -0.36
N ALA A 84 0.07 -12.65 -0.60
CA ALA A 84 -0.26 -13.14 -1.93
C ALA A 84 -1.79 -13.21 -2.11
N PRO A 85 -2.47 -12.05 -2.24
CA PRO A 85 -3.91 -12.06 -2.50
C PRO A 85 -4.25 -12.80 -3.78
N ALA A 86 -5.36 -13.54 -3.76
CA ALA A 86 -5.84 -14.20 -4.97
C ALA A 86 -6.33 -13.16 -6.00
N PRO A 87 -6.33 -13.49 -7.31
CA PRO A 87 -6.95 -12.63 -8.32
C PRO A 87 -8.41 -12.30 -7.95
N GLY A 88 -8.77 -11.02 -8.04
CA GLY A 88 -10.10 -10.53 -7.67
C GLY A 88 -10.32 -10.35 -6.16
N GLU A 89 -9.34 -10.69 -5.34
CA GLU A 89 -9.43 -10.49 -3.89
C GLU A 89 -9.03 -9.06 -3.50
N VAL A 90 -9.87 -8.41 -2.68
CA VAL A 90 -9.54 -7.16 -2.00
C VAL A 90 -9.23 -7.49 -0.55
N PRO A 91 -7.99 -7.28 -0.07
CA PRO A 91 -7.63 -7.54 1.33
C PRO A 91 -8.52 -6.75 2.29
N GLU A 92 -8.81 -7.33 3.47
CA GLU A 92 -9.66 -6.69 4.49
C GLU A 92 -9.13 -5.31 4.88
N GLN A 93 -7.82 -5.14 5.01
CA GLN A 93 -7.16 -3.86 5.30
C GLN A 93 -7.64 -2.73 4.37
N ILE A 94 -7.87 -3.05 3.09
CA ILE A 94 -8.35 -2.12 2.08
C ILE A 94 -9.87 -1.97 2.18
N ARG A 95 -10.60 -3.07 2.37
CA ARG A 95 -12.07 -3.06 2.41
C ARG A 95 -12.65 -2.22 3.54
N VAL A 96 -11.95 -2.09 4.65
CA VAL A 96 -12.46 -1.38 5.85
C VAL A 96 -12.14 0.12 5.84
N ARG A 97 -11.54 0.66 4.76
CA ARG A 97 -11.12 2.06 4.69
C ARG A 97 -11.69 2.78 3.49
N LEU A 98 -11.82 4.11 3.61
CA LEU A 98 -12.05 4.99 2.48
C LEU A 98 -10.75 5.12 1.68
N LEU A 99 -10.84 5.04 0.35
CA LEU A 99 -9.70 5.01 -0.55
C LEU A 99 -9.72 6.19 -1.51
N SER A 100 -8.52 6.68 -1.83
CA SER A 100 -8.24 7.43 -3.05
C SER A 100 -7.60 6.47 -4.03
N VAL A 101 -8.29 6.17 -5.14
CA VAL A 101 -7.77 5.29 -6.19
C VAL A 101 -7.31 6.14 -7.35
N ARG A 102 -6.08 5.94 -7.79
CA ARG A 102 -5.43 6.73 -8.86
C ARG A 102 -5.04 5.82 -10.00
N ALA A 103 -5.51 6.14 -11.20
CA ALA A 103 -5.23 5.36 -12.40
C ALA A 103 -4.12 6.03 -13.21
N PHE A 104 -3.07 5.28 -13.48
CA PHE A 104 -1.89 5.75 -14.19
C PHE A 104 -1.76 5.08 -15.56
N THR A 105 -1.24 5.84 -16.53
CA THR A 105 -0.70 5.24 -17.76
C THR A 105 0.49 4.34 -17.43
N PRO A 106 0.93 3.47 -18.36
CA PRO A 106 2.16 2.70 -18.15
C PRO A 106 3.39 3.57 -17.82
N GLU A 107 3.42 4.82 -18.30
CA GLU A 107 4.53 5.76 -18.04
C GLU A 107 4.41 6.50 -16.70
N GLY A 108 3.25 6.40 -16.02
CA GLY A 108 3.05 7.01 -14.70
C GLY A 108 2.38 8.38 -14.71
N MET A 109 1.58 8.69 -15.73
CA MET A 109 0.70 9.87 -15.76
C MET A 109 -0.69 9.50 -15.25
N ILE A 110 -1.31 10.31 -14.40
CA ILE A 110 -2.68 10.10 -13.94
C ILE A 110 -3.65 10.42 -15.09
N VAL A 111 -4.57 9.49 -15.36
CA VAL A 111 -5.65 9.66 -16.34
C VAL A 111 -7.04 9.60 -15.72
N ASP A 112 -7.17 9.05 -14.53
CA ASP A 112 -8.42 9.00 -13.78
C ASP A 112 -8.12 8.86 -12.27
N ALA A 113 -9.04 9.31 -11.45
CA ALA A 113 -8.98 9.13 -10.00
C ALA A 113 -10.39 9.17 -9.40
N ASP A 114 -10.56 8.49 -8.27
CA ASP A 114 -11.84 8.47 -7.57
C ASP A 114 -11.62 8.25 -6.07
N VAL A 115 -12.58 8.69 -5.28
CA VAL A 115 -12.66 8.39 -3.85
C VAL A 115 -13.77 7.36 -3.66
N VAL A 116 -13.42 6.20 -3.14
CA VAL A 116 -14.35 5.08 -3.04
C VAL A 116 -14.33 4.47 -1.63
N ASP A 117 -15.48 3.95 -1.21
CA ASP A 117 -15.53 3.10 -0.02
C ASP A 117 -14.79 1.79 -0.32
N GLY A 118 -13.93 1.34 0.62
CA GLY A 118 -13.16 0.12 0.45
C GLY A 118 -14.01 -1.13 0.24
N ALA A 119 -15.23 -1.15 0.80
CA ALA A 119 -16.17 -2.25 0.58
C ALA A 119 -16.59 -2.38 -0.90
N ARG A 120 -16.44 -1.32 -1.68
CA ARG A 120 -16.74 -1.28 -3.12
C ARG A 120 -15.50 -1.15 -4.00
N ALA A 121 -14.33 -1.36 -3.41
CA ALA A 121 -13.05 -1.17 -4.12
C ALA A 121 -12.93 -2.05 -5.37
N GLY A 122 -13.37 -3.31 -5.29
CA GLY A 122 -13.31 -4.24 -6.42
C GLY A 122 -14.04 -3.72 -7.66
N GLU A 123 -15.23 -3.14 -7.48
CA GLU A 123 -16.00 -2.53 -8.58
C GLU A 123 -15.25 -1.36 -9.20
N ALA A 124 -14.64 -0.52 -8.37
CA ALA A 124 -13.85 0.62 -8.83
C ALA A 124 -12.60 0.18 -9.60
N PHE A 125 -11.91 -0.85 -9.11
CA PHE A 125 -10.72 -1.39 -9.77
C PHE A 125 -11.06 -1.94 -11.16
N GLU A 126 -12.13 -2.74 -11.28
CA GLU A 126 -12.57 -3.28 -12.57
C GLU A 126 -12.96 -2.15 -13.55
N ARG A 127 -13.73 -1.18 -13.08
CA ARG A 127 -14.16 -0.05 -13.89
C ARG A 127 -12.98 0.76 -14.42
N MET A 128 -12.03 1.11 -13.55
CA MET A 128 -10.89 1.93 -13.94
C MET A 128 -9.90 1.17 -14.83
N LEU A 129 -9.70 -0.13 -14.61
CA LEU A 129 -8.85 -0.96 -15.43
C LEU A 129 -9.47 -1.30 -16.80
N ALA A 130 -10.77 -1.03 -17.00
CA ALA A 130 -11.41 -1.19 -18.30
C ALA A 130 -11.02 -0.09 -19.32
N ASP A 131 -10.46 1.01 -18.84
CA ASP A 131 -9.92 2.06 -19.71
C ASP A 131 -8.55 1.63 -20.27
N ASP A 132 -8.44 1.55 -21.60
CA ASP A 132 -7.23 1.07 -22.27
C ASP A 132 -6.00 1.96 -22.03
N ARG A 133 -6.19 3.21 -21.61
CA ARG A 133 -5.09 4.11 -21.28
C ARG A 133 -4.42 3.74 -19.96
N VAL A 134 -5.14 3.03 -19.09
CA VAL A 134 -4.66 2.70 -17.74
C VAL A 134 -3.73 1.51 -17.80
N GLY A 135 -2.51 1.70 -17.29
CA GLY A 135 -1.53 0.64 -17.10
C GLY A 135 -1.70 -0.05 -15.74
N TYR A 136 -1.93 0.74 -14.71
CA TYR A 136 -2.07 0.25 -13.32
C TYR A 136 -2.78 1.26 -12.44
N LEU A 137 -3.22 0.81 -11.26
CA LEU A 137 -3.81 1.68 -10.23
C LEU A 137 -2.91 1.69 -8.99
N HIS A 138 -2.95 2.81 -8.26
CA HIS A 138 -2.52 2.88 -6.87
C HIS A 138 -3.73 3.18 -5.98
N ALA A 139 -3.91 2.37 -4.94
CA ALA A 139 -4.84 2.67 -3.87
C ALA A 139 -4.10 3.39 -2.73
N HIS A 140 -4.66 4.47 -2.25
CA HIS A 140 -4.19 5.22 -1.09
C HIS A 140 -5.27 5.22 -0.02
N PHE A 141 -4.88 5.17 1.25
CA PHE A 141 -5.82 5.39 2.35
C PHE A 141 -6.15 6.89 2.42
N ALA A 142 -7.42 7.23 2.22
CA ALA A 142 -7.83 8.62 2.06
C ALA A 142 -7.53 9.49 3.29
N LYS A 143 -7.65 8.90 4.49
CA LYS A 143 -7.54 9.64 5.77
C LYS A 143 -6.17 10.30 5.95
N PHE A 144 -5.07 9.55 5.78
CA PHE A 144 -3.70 10.06 5.87
C PHE A 144 -3.07 10.32 4.51
N GLY A 145 -3.69 9.87 3.43
CA GLY A 145 -3.18 10.02 2.07
C GLY A 145 -2.08 9.04 1.66
N CYS A 146 -1.74 8.09 2.52
CA CYS A 146 -0.61 7.18 2.31
C CYS A 146 -0.93 6.04 1.35
N TYR A 147 0.08 5.62 0.60
CA TYR A 147 0.01 4.48 -0.32
C TYR A 147 -0.38 3.19 0.41
N ALA A 148 -1.26 2.42 -0.19
CA ALA A 148 -1.71 1.14 0.34
C ALA A 148 -1.25 -0.05 -0.51
N ALA A 149 -1.57 -0.05 -1.80
CA ALA A 149 -1.25 -1.17 -2.69
C ALA A 149 -1.33 -0.75 -4.16
N ARG A 150 -0.70 -1.54 -5.01
CA ARG A 150 -0.81 -1.47 -6.45
C ARG A 150 -1.84 -2.49 -6.95
N ILE A 151 -2.58 -2.12 -7.98
CA ILE A 151 -3.56 -2.99 -8.62
C ILE A 151 -3.27 -3.03 -10.12
N ASP A 152 -3.12 -4.24 -10.64
CA ASP A 152 -2.93 -4.50 -12.06
C ASP A 152 -4.06 -5.36 -12.62
N ARG A 153 -4.14 -5.49 -13.94
CA ARG A 153 -4.99 -6.50 -14.55
C ARG A 153 -4.46 -7.87 -14.20
N ALA A 154 -5.34 -8.78 -13.81
CA ALA A 154 -4.96 -10.17 -13.58
C ALA A 154 -4.72 -10.88 -14.92
N SER A 155 -3.75 -11.75 -14.94
CA SER A 155 -3.41 -12.55 -16.12
C SER A 155 -4.48 -13.61 -16.39
#